data_876dde8d118665a72f7ee78b0cd278b1
#
_entry.id   876dde8d118665a72f7ee78b0cd278b1
#
_cell.length_a   1.000
_cell.length_b   1.000
_cell.length_c   1.000
_cell.angle_alpha   90.00
_cell.angle_beta   90.00
_cell.angle_gamma   90.00
#
_symmetry.space_group_name_H-M   'P 1'
#
loop_
_entity.id
_entity.type
_entity.pdbx_description
1 polymer ?
#
loop_
_entity_poly.entity_id
_entity_poly.type
_entity_poly.pdbx_seq_one_letter_code
_entity_poly.pdbx_strand_id
1 'polypeptide(L)'
;NSSYPLKKIGNKYDSTLIPMLSLRYSPNSTKNHKNEDRRIDINNIFSFDRLAKNNSVEGGASLTYGSEYFATNKIDRKIFTAKLANNLRLEEEENLPQNSYLWRKTSDFVANLKYDPNDFFNINYDFSMKNLSDTNYQKLDTQININNFVTTFGYLNENNTINDQSYIFNSTKYNFDASNNLRFETRQNKETKLTEFYNLIYEY
;
A
#
# COMPACT_ATOMS: atom_id res chain seq x y z
N ASN A 1 -13.26 -13.35 9.17
CA ASN A 1 -11.80 -13.27 9.13
C ASN A 1 -11.22 -14.18 10.21
N SER A 2 -10.17 -14.92 9.85
CA SER A 2 -9.40 -15.75 10.77
C SER A 2 -7.92 -15.50 10.57
N SER A 3 -7.15 -15.47 11.65
CA SER A 3 -5.69 -15.36 11.60
C SER A 3 -5.06 -16.24 12.69
N TYR A 4 -3.87 -16.75 12.43
CA TYR A 4 -3.16 -17.61 13.35
C TYR A 4 -1.68 -17.20 13.45
N PRO A 5 -1.27 -16.48 14.52
CA PRO A 5 0.11 -16.02 14.66
C PRO A 5 1.05 -17.16 15.06
N LEU A 6 2.13 -17.32 14.27
CA LEU A 6 3.23 -18.23 14.51
C LEU A 6 4.45 -17.42 14.92
N LYS A 7 4.97 -17.60 16.13
CA LYS A 7 6.12 -16.84 16.63
C LYS A 7 7.35 -17.73 16.77
N LYS A 8 8.50 -17.21 16.32
CA LYS A 8 9.83 -17.79 16.54
C LYS A 8 10.69 -16.80 17.30
N ILE A 9 11.16 -17.20 18.47
CA ILE A 9 12.09 -16.41 19.28
C ILE A 9 13.52 -16.71 18.80
N GLY A 10 14.24 -15.68 18.39
CA GLY A 10 15.64 -15.77 17.98
C GLY A 10 16.57 -15.01 18.92
N ASN A 11 17.87 -15.18 18.75
CA ASN A 11 18.86 -14.50 19.59
C ASN A 11 18.90 -12.98 19.34
N LYS A 12 18.85 -12.56 18.10
CA LYS A 12 18.95 -11.15 17.69
C LYS A 12 17.59 -10.54 17.36
N TYR A 13 16.73 -11.33 16.72
CA TYR A 13 15.39 -10.91 16.27
C TYR A 13 14.36 -11.97 16.61
N ASP A 14 13.17 -11.53 16.95
CA ASP A 14 11.99 -12.38 17.03
C ASP A 14 11.21 -12.25 15.71
N SER A 15 10.71 -13.36 15.18
CA SER A 15 9.96 -13.38 13.94
C SER A 15 8.54 -13.84 14.18
N THR A 16 7.58 -13.20 13.53
CA THR A 16 6.17 -13.59 13.59
C THR A 16 5.63 -13.71 12.18
N LEU A 17 4.96 -14.82 11.88
CA LEU A 17 4.20 -15.04 10.66
C LEU A 17 2.73 -15.20 11.02
N ILE A 18 1.87 -14.41 10.37
CA ILE A 18 0.41 -14.40 10.60
C ILE A 18 -0.27 -14.74 9.28
N PRO A 19 -0.58 -16.02 9.00
CA PRO A 19 -1.49 -16.35 7.90
C PRO A 19 -2.90 -15.84 8.21
N MET A 20 -3.57 -15.32 7.17
CA MET A 20 -4.88 -14.70 7.25
C MET A 20 -5.81 -15.28 6.20
N LEU A 21 -7.05 -15.50 6.55
CA LEU A 21 -8.10 -15.99 5.67
C LEU A 21 -9.41 -15.25 5.96
N SER A 22 -10.10 -14.84 4.88
CA SER A 22 -11.43 -14.22 4.98
C SER A 22 -12.36 -14.79 3.93
N LEU A 23 -13.49 -15.31 4.37
CA LEU A 23 -14.60 -15.70 3.50
C LEU A 23 -15.65 -14.60 3.49
N ARG A 24 -16.13 -14.25 2.30
CA ARG A 24 -17.21 -13.31 2.07
C ARG A 24 -18.26 -13.96 1.22
N TYR A 25 -19.52 -13.75 1.60
CA TYR A 25 -20.66 -14.12 0.82
C TYR A 25 -21.76 -13.06 0.93
N SER A 26 -22.28 -12.62 -0.19
CA SER A 26 -23.44 -11.75 -0.27
C SER A 26 -24.36 -12.24 -1.38
N PRO A 27 -25.64 -12.52 -1.09
CA PRO A 27 -26.60 -12.94 -2.12
C PRO A 27 -27.06 -11.78 -3.01
N ASN A 28 -26.75 -10.55 -2.63
CA ASN A 28 -27.14 -9.36 -3.39
C ASN A 28 -26.21 -9.15 -4.59
N SER A 29 -26.75 -8.60 -5.68
CA SER A 29 -25.95 -8.13 -6.80
C SER A 29 -25.21 -6.84 -6.44
N THR A 30 -24.00 -6.69 -6.95
CA THR A 30 -23.23 -5.44 -6.85
C THR A 30 -23.89 -4.36 -7.73
N LYS A 31 -24.08 -3.16 -7.22
CA LYS A 31 -24.43 -2.00 -8.05
C LYS A 31 -23.27 -1.70 -9.02
N ASN A 32 -23.60 -1.08 -10.15
CA ASN A 32 -22.56 -0.75 -11.13
C ASN A 32 -21.60 0.34 -10.61
N HIS A 33 -20.38 -0.07 -10.34
CA HIS A 33 -19.24 0.75 -9.89
C HIS A 33 -18.05 0.63 -10.87
N LYS A 34 -18.25 0.03 -12.04
CA LYS A 34 -17.23 -0.32 -13.02
C LYS A 34 -16.26 0.82 -13.33
N ASN A 35 -16.78 2.05 -13.46
CA ASN A 35 -16.01 3.23 -13.85
C ASN A 35 -15.52 4.04 -12.65
N GLU A 36 -15.65 3.54 -11.43
CA GLU A 36 -15.11 4.21 -10.26
C GLU A 36 -13.62 3.91 -10.09
N ASP A 37 -12.86 4.93 -9.75
CA ASP A 37 -11.45 4.79 -9.44
C ASP A 37 -11.28 4.27 -7.99
N ARG A 38 -11.23 2.96 -7.86
CA ARG A 38 -11.05 2.25 -6.59
C ARG A 38 -9.97 1.21 -6.74
N ARG A 39 -8.91 1.33 -5.97
CA ARG A 39 -7.84 0.34 -5.90
C ARG A 39 -7.97 -0.50 -4.64
N ILE A 40 -7.61 -1.77 -4.78
CA ILE A 40 -7.37 -2.65 -3.63
C ILE A 40 -5.89 -2.67 -3.31
N ASP A 41 -5.60 -2.52 -2.04
CA ASP A 41 -4.26 -2.61 -1.48
C ASP A 41 -4.25 -3.54 -0.24
N ILE A 42 -3.09 -3.73 0.35
CA ILE A 42 -2.92 -4.62 1.50
C ILE A 42 -3.68 -4.16 2.75
N ASN A 43 -4.04 -2.86 2.85
CA ASN A 43 -4.72 -2.32 4.02
C ASN A 43 -6.24 -2.50 3.93
N ASN A 44 -6.80 -2.59 2.71
CA ASN A 44 -8.24 -2.69 2.51
C ASN A 44 -8.73 -4.06 2.02
N ILE A 45 -7.85 -4.94 1.49
CA ILE A 45 -8.25 -6.22 0.89
C ILE A 45 -9.01 -7.15 1.86
N PHE A 46 -8.71 -7.09 3.17
CA PHE A 46 -9.40 -7.85 4.22
C PHE A 46 -10.54 -7.07 4.88
N SER A 47 -10.78 -5.81 4.48
CA SER A 47 -11.85 -5.00 5.04
C SER A 47 -13.22 -5.57 4.71
N PHE A 48 -14.19 -5.39 5.62
CA PHE A 48 -15.58 -5.78 5.37
C PHE A 48 -16.17 -5.01 4.19
N ASP A 49 -15.92 -3.71 4.12
CA ASP A 49 -16.30 -2.84 3.02
C ASP A 49 -15.06 -2.42 2.23
N ARG A 50 -14.77 -3.16 1.13
CA ARG A 50 -13.65 -2.85 0.23
C ARG A 50 -13.99 -1.76 -0.78
N LEU A 51 -15.27 -1.52 -1.03
CA LEU A 51 -15.76 -0.49 -1.94
C LEU A 51 -15.81 0.88 -1.27
N ALA A 52 -15.90 0.91 0.07
CA ALA A 52 -15.99 2.13 0.90
C ALA A 52 -17.08 3.10 0.39
N LYS A 53 -18.25 2.58 0.03
CA LYS A 53 -19.35 3.34 -0.54
C LYS A 53 -20.67 3.08 0.17
N ASN A 54 -21.34 4.15 0.56
CA ASN A 54 -22.65 4.07 1.19
C ASN A 54 -23.68 3.38 0.27
N ASN A 55 -24.50 2.49 0.82
CA ASN A 55 -25.56 1.77 0.12
C ASN A 55 -25.07 0.87 -1.02
N SER A 56 -23.82 0.42 -0.97
CA SER A 56 -23.28 -0.56 -1.89
C SER A 56 -22.68 -1.75 -1.14
N VAL A 57 -22.96 -2.94 -1.63
CA VAL A 57 -22.42 -4.19 -1.09
C VAL A 57 -21.78 -4.95 -2.24
N GLU A 58 -20.59 -5.47 -2.00
CA GLU A 58 -19.92 -6.37 -2.94
C GLU A 58 -20.66 -7.71 -2.96
N GLY A 59 -21.29 -8.03 -4.08
CA GLY A 59 -22.06 -9.26 -4.29
C GLY A 59 -21.19 -10.49 -4.55
N GLY A 60 -21.82 -11.67 -4.47
CA GLY A 60 -21.21 -12.96 -4.76
C GLY A 60 -20.38 -13.54 -3.62
N ALA A 61 -19.59 -14.56 -3.94
CA ALA A 61 -18.74 -15.28 -2.99
C ALA A 61 -17.26 -15.08 -3.31
N SER A 62 -16.46 -14.77 -2.30
CA SER A 62 -15.03 -14.61 -2.45
C SER A 62 -14.24 -15.09 -1.22
N LEU A 63 -13.01 -15.54 -1.49
CA LEU A 63 -12.02 -15.94 -0.52
C LEU A 63 -10.84 -14.99 -0.62
N THR A 64 -10.51 -14.28 0.44
CA THR A 64 -9.26 -13.51 0.57
C THR A 64 -8.29 -14.30 1.42
N TYR A 65 -7.07 -14.48 0.96
CA TYR A 65 -5.99 -15.13 1.68
C TYR A 65 -4.73 -14.31 1.62
N GLY A 66 -3.90 -14.44 2.63
CA GLY A 66 -2.66 -13.68 2.72
C GLY A 66 -1.85 -14.00 3.95
N SER A 67 -0.78 -13.26 4.12
CA SER A 67 0.06 -13.37 5.30
C SER A 67 0.74 -12.05 5.62
N GLU A 68 1.00 -11.84 6.91
CA GLU A 68 1.90 -10.82 7.41
C GLU A 68 3.09 -11.51 8.08
N TYR A 69 4.29 -11.13 7.68
CA TYR A 69 5.52 -11.49 8.36
C TYR A 69 6.17 -10.25 8.92
N PHE A 70 6.66 -10.29 10.15
CA PHE A 70 7.49 -9.21 10.69
C PHE A 70 8.61 -9.76 11.59
N ALA A 71 9.72 -9.04 11.56
CA ALA A 71 10.86 -9.25 12.45
C ALA A 71 10.96 -8.08 13.42
N THR A 72 11.07 -8.41 14.72
CA THR A 72 11.14 -7.45 15.83
C THR A 72 12.50 -7.59 16.51
N ASN A 73 13.14 -6.48 16.83
CA ASN A 73 14.36 -6.50 17.63
C ASN A 73 14.04 -6.68 19.14
N LYS A 74 15.07 -6.72 19.99
CA LYS A 74 14.91 -6.97 21.44
C LYS A 74 14.34 -5.78 22.23
N ILE A 75 14.12 -4.64 21.59
CA ILE A 75 13.42 -3.47 22.14
C ILE A 75 12.02 -3.30 21.51
N ASP A 76 11.43 -4.40 21.00
CA ASP A 76 10.08 -4.49 20.40
C ASP A 76 9.84 -3.58 19.19
N ARG A 77 10.88 -3.07 18.52
CA ARG A 77 10.76 -2.35 17.26
C ARG A 77 10.63 -3.34 16.10
N LYS A 78 9.61 -3.16 15.27
CA LYS A 78 9.46 -3.90 14.00
C LYS A 78 10.43 -3.34 12.97
N ILE A 79 11.51 -4.08 12.68
CA ILE A 79 12.54 -3.69 11.72
C ILE A 79 12.21 -4.06 10.29
N PHE A 80 11.48 -5.14 10.10
CA PHE A 80 11.04 -5.59 8.78
C PHE A 80 9.60 -6.06 8.88
N THR A 81 8.78 -5.68 7.90
CA THR A 81 7.42 -6.18 7.72
C THR A 81 7.22 -6.50 6.25
N ALA A 82 6.65 -7.66 5.97
CA ALA A 82 6.19 -8.06 4.64
C ALA A 82 4.75 -8.53 4.74
N LYS A 83 3.89 -7.97 3.91
CA LYS A 83 2.48 -8.36 3.80
C LYS A 83 2.19 -8.73 2.36
N LEU A 84 1.43 -9.80 2.16
CA LEU A 84 1.01 -10.26 0.84
C LEU A 84 -0.42 -10.79 0.93
N ALA A 85 -1.26 -10.45 -0.01
CA ALA A 85 -2.62 -10.98 -0.09
C ALA A 85 -3.14 -11.06 -1.53
N ASN A 86 -4.14 -11.91 -1.72
CA ASN A 86 -4.87 -12.08 -2.97
C ASN A 86 -6.33 -12.42 -2.68
N ASN A 87 -7.20 -12.23 -3.67
CA ASN A 87 -8.62 -12.57 -3.58
C ASN A 87 -9.02 -13.50 -4.72
N LEU A 88 -9.75 -14.56 -4.39
CA LEU A 88 -10.37 -15.49 -5.33
C LEU A 88 -11.89 -15.33 -5.25
N ARG A 89 -12.54 -15.22 -6.41
CA ARG A 89 -14.00 -15.19 -6.54
C ARG A 89 -14.47 -16.48 -7.21
N LEU A 90 -15.66 -16.95 -6.84
CA LEU A 90 -16.29 -18.08 -7.52
C LEU A 90 -16.69 -17.69 -8.95
N GLU A 91 -17.21 -16.48 -9.13
CA GLU A 91 -17.66 -15.94 -10.40
C GLU A 91 -17.14 -14.52 -10.60
N GLU A 92 -16.96 -14.12 -11.85
CA GLU A 92 -16.61 -12.74 -12.19
C GLU A 92 -17.78 -11.80 -11.85
N GLU A 93 -17.47 -10.57 -11.44
CA GLU A 93 -18.46 -9.55 -11.09
C GLU A 93 -18.10 -8.22 -11.79
N GLU A 94 -18.57 -8.10 -13.02
CA GLU A 94 -18.20 -6.98 -13.92
C GLU A 94 -18.61 -5.58 -13.38
N ASN A 95 -19.53 -5.53 -12.42
CA ASN A 95 -19.97 -4.27 -11.81
C ASN A 95 -18.99 -3.71 -10.79
N LEU A 96 -17.96 -4.46 -10.43
CA LEU A 96 -16.90 -3.98 -9.52
C LEU A 96 -15.94 -3.01 -10.23
N PRO A 97 -15.31 -2.08 -9.50
CA PRO A 97 -14.36 -1.13 -10.07
C PRO A 97 -13.24 -1.84 -10.84
N GLN A 98 -12.97 -1.38 -12.05
CA GLN A 98 -11.98 -2.00 -12.95
C GLN A 98 -10.59 -2.00 -12.33
N ASN A 99 -10.17 -0.88 -11.73
CA ASN A 99 -8.86 -0.69 -11.12
C ASN A 99 -8.67 -1.45 -9.81
N SER A 100 -9.75 -2.00 -9.24
CA SER A 100 -9.65 -2.89 -8.07
C SER A 100 -9.18 -4.29 -8.43
N TYR A 101 -9.34 -4.70 -9.70
CA TYR A 101 -9.13 -6.06 -10.18
C TYR A 101 -9.91 -7.14 -9.43
N LEU A 102 -10.81 -6.74 -8.50
CA LEU A 102 -11.71 -7.65 -7.77
C LEU A 102 -12.81 -8.26 -8.65
N TRP A 103 -13.09 -7.66 -9.81
CA TRP A 103 -14.10 -8.16 -10.73
C TRP A 103 -13.71 -9.49 -11.38
N ARG A 104 -12.42 -9.82 -11.42
CA ARG A 104 -11.89 -11.08 -11.96
C ARG A 104 -12.05 -12.23 -10.97
N LYS A 105 -12.00 -13.47 -11.46
CA LYS A 105 -11.93 -14.68 -10.61
C LYS A 105 -10.73 -14.65 -9.67
N THR A 106 -9.61 -14.14 -10.12
CA THR A 106 -8.40 -13.92 -9.29
C THR A 106 -8.02 -12.44 -9.38
N SER A 107 -7.96 -11.77 -8.24
CA SER A 107 -7.46 -10.39 -8.18
C SER A 107 -5.94 -10.35 -8.42
N ASP A 108 -5.41 -9.16 -8.53
CA ASP A 108 -3.97 -8.96 -8.42
C ASP A 108 -3.48 -9.34 -7.01
N PHE A 109 -2.22 -9.78 -6.92
CA PHE A 109 -1.52 -9.82 -5.64
C PHE A 109 -1.23 -8.41 -5.17
N VAL A 110 -1.61 -8.10 -3.94
CA VAL A 110 -1.28 -6.84 -3.29
C VAL A 110 -0.29 -7.09 -2.16
N ALA A 111 0.71 -6.25 -2.07
CA ALA A 111 1.76 -6.43 -1.09
C ALA A 111 2.30 -5.10 -0.55
N ASN A 112 2.88 -5.18 0.65
CA ASN A 112 3.65 -4.11 1.27
C ASN A 112 4.93 -4.70 1.88
N LEU A 113 6.05 -4.05 1.62
CA LEU A 113 7.33 -4.32 2.24
C LEU A 113 7.79 -3.07 2.97
N LYS A 114 8.03 -3.20 4.27
CA LYS A 114 8.56 -2.10 5.10
C LYS A 114 9.86 -2.53 5.77
N TYR A 115 10.88 -1.69 5.65
CA TYR A 115 12.15 -1.84 6.34
C TYR A 115 12.44 -0.59 7.15
N ASP A 116 12.55 -0.73 8.47
CA ASP A 116 12.64 0.36 9.45
C ASP A 116 13.64 -0.01 10.57
N PRO A 117 14.95 -0.11 10.23
CA PRO A 117 15.96 -0.63 11.15
C PRO A 117 16.28 0.32 12.31
N ASN A 118 16.10 1.64 12.12
CA ASN A 118 16.46 2.68 13.08
C ASN A 118 15.73 3.99 12.73
N ASP A 119 15.90 5.04 13.55
CA ASP A 119 15.24 6.34 13.33
C ASP A 119 15.87 7.16 12.18
N PHE A 120 17.01 6.71 11.68
CA PHE A 120 17.74 7.37 10.62
C PHE A 120 17.20 7.08 9.23
N PHE A 121 16.67 5.88 9.00
CA PHE A 121 16.32 5.40 7.66
C PHE A 121 15.11 4.47 7.70
N ASN A 122 14.16 4.69 6.78
CA ASN A 122 13.10 3.73 6.52
C ASN A 122 12.76 3.66 5.02
N ILE A 123 12.28 2.51 4.60
CA ILE A 123 11.73 2.27 3.26
C ILE A 123 10.35 1.63 3.42
N ASN A 124 9.40 2.09 2.62
CA ASN A 124 8.09 1.48 2.44
C ASN A 124 7.82 1.27 0.94
N TYR A 125 7.50 0.04 0.56
CA TYR A 125 7.18 -0.32 -0.82
C TYR A 125 5.84 -1.04 -0.89
N ASP A 126 4.87 -0.38 -1.53
CA ASP A 126 3.55 -0.92 -1.82
C ASP A 126 3.47 -1.28 -3.31
N PHE A 127 2.94 -2.45 -3.62
CA PHE A 127 2.76 -2.84 -5.01
C PHE A 127 1.55 -3.77 -5.22
N SER A 128 1.06 -3.75 -6.45
CA SER A 128 0.04 -4.66 -6.96
C SER A 128 0.51 -5.26 -8.27
N MET A 129 0.40 -6.58 -8.42
CA MET A 129 0.84 -7.31 -9.60
C MET A 129 -0.15 -8.39 -10.00
N LYS A 130 -0.40 -8.50 -11.30
CA LYS A 130 -1.22 -9.57 -11.88
C LYS A 130 -0.49 -10.91 -11.84
N ASN A 131 0.80 -10.88 -12.17
CA ASN A 131 1.73 -11.97 -12.10
C ASN A 131 3.13 -11.41 -11.81
N LEU A 132 4.17 -12.24 -11.67
CA LEU A 132 5.51 -11.82 -11.29
C LEU A 132 6.18 -10.80 -12.24
N SER A 133 5.62 -10.58 -13.43
CA SER A 133 6.18 -9.69 -14.46
C SER A 133 5.32 -8.49 -14.82
N ASP A 134 4.08 -8.44 -14.34
CA ASP A 134 3.09 -7.43 -14.75
C ASP A 134 2.57 -6.68 -13.52
N THR A 135 3.14 -5.51 -13.28
CA THR A 135 2.86 -4.68 -12.12
C THR A 135 1.94 -3.53 -12.51
N ASN A 136 0.76 -3.48 -11.89
CA ASN A 136 -0.24 -2.43 -12.13
C ASN A 136 -0.05 -1.21 -11.23
N TYR A 137 0.58 -1.41 -10.08
CA TYR A 137 0.83 -0.33 -9.13
C TYR A 137 2.13 -0.56 -8.38
N GLN A 138 2.91 0.50 -8.23
CA GLN A 138 4.13 0.53 -7.43
C GLN A 138 4.24 1.89 -6.74
N LYS A 139 4.45 1.88 -5.44
CA LYS A 139 4.76 3.08 -4.67
C LYS A 139 5.93 2.78 -3.74
N LEU A 140 7.00 3.53 -3.90
CA LEU A 140 8.16 3.48 -3.04
C LEU A 140 8.29 4.81 -2.30
N ASP A 141 8.34 4.76 -0.99
CA ASP A 141 8.68 5.89 -0.14
C ASP A 141 9.93 5.55 0.68
N THR A 142 10.90 6.44 0.68
CA THR A 142 12.14 6.32 1.46
C THR A 142 12.36 7.59 2.24
N GLN A 143 12.57 7.47 3.56
CA GLN A 143 12.86 8.60 4.43
C GLN A 143 14.25 8.45 5.05
N ILE A 144 14.99 9.55 5.07
CA ILE A 144 16.31 9.67 5.68
C ILE A 144 16.27 10.84 6.64
N ASN A 145 16.65 10.59 7.90
CA ASN A 145 16.70 11.57 8.97
C ASN A 145 18.15 11.76 9.40
N ILE A 146 18.72 12.95 9.18
CA ILE A 146 20.10 13.29 9.58
C ILE A 146 20.07 14.57 10.40
N ASN A 147 20.20 14.44 11.72
CA ASN A 147 20.11 15.58 12.64
C ASN A 147 18.82 16.39 12.40
N ASN A 148 18.98 17.62 11.92
CA ASN A 148 17.88 18.54 11.65
C ASN A 148 17.26 18.37 10.24
N PHE A 149 17.85 17.53 9.37
CA PHE A 149 17.34 17.25 8.04
C PHE A 149 16.47 16.01 8.03
N VAL A 150 15.30 16.13 7.45
CA VAL A 150 14.40 15.02 7.11
C VAL A 150 14.16 15.08 5.61
N THR A 151 14.62 14.06 4.89
CA THR A 151 14.41 13.97 3.43
C THR A 151 13.59 12.74 3.11
N THR A 152 12.52 12.94 2.34
CA THR A 152 11.67 11.87 1.81
C THR A 152 11.78 11.85 0.28
N PHE A 153 12.03 10.67 -0.27
CA PHE A 153 11.95 10.39 -1.69
C PHE A 153 10.80 9.44 -1.94
N GLY A 154 9.98 9.76 -2.91
CA GLY A 154 8.87 8.93 -3.33
C GLY A 154 8.92 8.64 -4.83
N TYR A 155 8.49 7.46 -5.21
CA TYR A 155 8.23 7.05 -6.58
C TYR A 155 6.85 6.42 -6.65
N LEU A 156 6.04 6.83 -7.60
CA LEU A 156 4.77 6.19 -7.94
C LEU A 156 4.77 5.83 -9.41
N ASN A 157 4.29 4.62 -9.70
CA ASN A 157 3.89 4.21 -11.04
C ASN A 157 2.59 3.42 -10.93
N GLU A 158 1.57 3.87 -11.63
CA GLU A 158 0.23 3.25 -11.65
C GLU A 158 -0.29 3.19 -13.08
N ASN A 159 -0.56 1.98 -13.55
CA ASN A 159 -1.29 1.73 -14.78
C ASN A 159 -2.77 1.66 -14.44
N ASN A 160 -3.53 2.69 -14.78
CA ASN A 160 -4.91 2.85 -14.41
C ASN A 160 -5.77 3.00 -15.67
N THR A 161 -6.92 2.34 -15.73
CA THR A 161 -7.85 2.43 -16.88
C THR A 161 -8.41 3.84 -17.11
N ILE A 162 -8.33 4.72 -16.10
CA ILE A 162 -8.85 6.08 -16.16
C ILE A 162 -7.72 7.07 -16.44
N ASN A 163 -6.60 6.94 -15.76
CA ASN A 163 -5.47 7.87 -15.89
C ASN A 163 -4.18 7.23 -15.34
N ASP A 164 -3.25 6.93 -16.23
CA ASP A 164 -1.93 6.45 -15.84
C ASP A 164 -1.17 7.55 -15.08
N GLN A 165 -0.47 7.16 -14.03
CA GLN A 165 0.30 8.07 -13.20
C GLN A 165 1.71 7.55 -13.00
N SER A 166 2.70 8.38 -13.31
CA SER A 166 4.10 8.06 -13.03
C SER A 166 4.85 9.32 -12.60
N TYR A 167 5.33 9.35 -11.35
CA TYR A 167 6.07 10.51 -10.84
C TYR A 167 7.14 10.14 -9.82
N ILE A 168 8.13 11.04 -9.70
CA ILE A 168 9.09 11.07 -8.61
C ILE A 168 8.79 12.30 -7.76
N PHE A 169 8.86 12.12 -6.46
CA PHE A 169 8.60 13.15 -5.46
C PHE A 169 9.80 13.25 -4.51
N ASN A 170 10.14 14.48 -4.12
CA ASN A 170 11.06 14.76 -3.04
C ASN A 170 10.47 15.80 -2.10
N SER A 171 10.63 15.58 -0.79
CA SER A 171 10.36 16.57 0.25
C SER A 171 11.55 16.59 1.21
N THR A 172 12.22 17.72 1.33
CA THR A 172 13.33 17.92 2.25
C THR A 172 12.99 19.02 3.22
N LYS A 173 13.00 18.69 4.51
CA LYS A 173 12.69 19.57 5.62
C LYS A 173 13.95 19.80 6.47
N TYR A 174 14.22 21.04 6.81
CA TYR A 174 15.24 21.43 7.79
C TYR A 174 14.56 22.04 9.01
N ASN A 175 14.78 21.45 10.18
CA ASN A 175 14.26 21.94 11.45
C ASN A 175 15.29 22.86 12.09
N PHE A 176 15.00 24.15 12.22
CA PHE A 176 15.85 25.11 12.95
C PHE A 176 15.77 24.87 14.45
N ASP A 177 14.54 24.65 14.94
CA ASP A 177 14.19 24.30 16.32
C ASP A 177 12.88 23.49 16.35
N ALA A 178 12.29 23.32 17.54
CA ALA A 178 11.06 22.53 17.72
C ALA A 178 9.82 23.12 17.03
N SER A 179 9.82 24.43 16.75
CA SER A 179 8.66 25.14 16.19
C SER A 179 8.91 25.65 14.77
N ASN A 180 10.18 25.87 14.40
CA ASN A 180 10.54 26.50 13.14
C ASN A 180 11.19 25.51 12.18
N ASN A 181 10.66 25.42 10.96
CA ASN A 181 11.26 24.60 9.92
C ASN A 181 11.07 25.21 8.52
N LEU A 182 11.95 24.82 7.62
CA LEU A 182 11.87 25.13 6.20
C LEU A 182 11.77 23.83 5.41
N ARG A 183 10.78 23.74 4.54
CA ARG A 183 10.53 22.57 3.71
C ARG A 183 10.54 22.94 2.23
N PHE A 184 11.32 22.19 1.47
CA PHE A 184 11.34 22.24 0.01
C PHE A 184 10.72 20.97 -0.55
N GLU A 185 9.78 21.11 -1.49
CA GLU A 185 9.10 20.01 -2.15
C GLU A 185 9.16 20.15 -3.66
N THR A 186 9.30 19.04 -4.33
CA THR A 186 9.24 18.97 -5.79
C THR A 186 8.61 17.67 -6.24
N ARG A 187 7.89 17.70 -7.36
CA ARG A 187 7.37 16.53 -8.03
C ARG A 187 7.62 16.63 -9.54
N GLN A 188 8.16 15.57 -10.10
CA GLN A 188 8.38 15.42 -11.54
C GLN A 188 7.50 14.31 -12.09
N ASN A 189 6.72 14.62 -13.11
CA ASN A 189 5.99 13.64 -13.89
C ASN A 189 6.98 12.93 -14.82
N LYS A 190 7.01 11.61 -14.77
CA LYS A 190 7.96 10.76 -15.51
C LYS A 190 7.60 10.61 -16.98
N GLU A 191 6.32 10.68 -17.32
CA GLU A 191 5.84 10.52 -18.68
C GLU A 191 6.11 11.77 -19.50
N THR A 192 5.72 12.92 -18.98
CA THR A 192 5.94 14.22 -19.62
C THR A 192 7.35 14.76 -19.42
N LYS A 193 8.12 14.21 -18.47
CA LYS A 193 9.44 14.69 -18.02
C LYS A 193 9.41 16.13 -17.49
N LEU A 194 8.23 16.64 -17.14
CA LEU A 194 8.05 17.99 -16.61
C LEU A 194 8.02 17.97 -15.08
N THR A 195 8.62 18.98 -14.48
CA THR A 195 8.44 19.24 -13.05
C THR A 195 7.11 19.96 -12.87
N GLU A 196 6.22 19.37 -12.08
CA GLU A 196 4.86 19.90 -11.88
C GLU A 196 4.86 21.07 -10.91
N PHE A 197 5.73 21.02 -9.89
CA PHE A 197 5.87 22.12 -8.94
C PHE A 197 7.21 22.11 -8.20
N TYR A 198 7.54 23.30 -7.69
CA TYR A 198 8.54 23.57 -6.66
C TYR A 198 7.87 24.37 -5.57
N ASN A 199 7.81 23.85 -4.35
CA ASN A 199 7.26 24.53 -3.18
C ASN A 199 8.36 24.82 -2.17
N LEU A 200 8.37 26.02 -1.62
CA LEU A 200 9.17 26.40 -0.46
C LEU A 200 8.22 26.86 0.64
N ILE A 201 8.25 26.17 1.76
CA ILE A 201 7.28 26.34 2.84
C ILE A 201 8.06 26.60 4.13
N TYR A 202 7.76 27.71 4.80
CA TYR A 202 8.23 27.99 6.15
C TYR A 202 7.08 27.81 7.13
N GLU A 203 7.32 27.02 8.18
CA GLU A 203 6.35 26.73 9.25
C GLU A 203 6.95 27.24 10.57
N TYR A 204 6.12 27.92 11.37
CA TYR A 204 6.47 28.46 12.68
C TYR A 204 5.37 28.19 13.71
#